data_cd1c86b43711a1b7b9e6c39246b078d7
#
_entry.id   cd1c86b43711a1b7b9e6c39246b078d7
#
_cell.length_a   1.000
_cell.length_b   1.000
_cell.length_c   1.000
_cell.angle_alpha   90.00
_cell.angle_beta   90.00
_cell.angle_gamma   90.00
#
_symmetry.space_group_name_H-M   'P 1'
#
loop_
_entity.id
_entity.type
_entity.pdbx_description
1 polymer ?
#
loop_
_entity_poly.entity_id
_entity_poly.type
_entity_poly.pdbx_seq_one_letter_code
_entity_poly.pdbx_strand_id
1 'polypeptide(L)'
;KGAFKVEYLLKPSLELMEEFLKIGNGHVIHVSMAPELEGAEEVIKYLVYKNILVSGAHTNANIAQTKKGIDWGIRLSNHTGNAQRSIHHREPGALGGYLLDERVDCELICDLYHIHPDMAKLIIKIKSVDRICLISDSIEATGIKPGEYNFLGRMALVDEDGWSKLPDGTIAGSTKDMIYGFRNLVKELNFSMEDAIKMACVNPARLSNVLDSKGTIEVNKDADLVVIDDEFNVMYTFVEGKLEYSKDFNYDYCNPKIIPVRTMKEARGDYIGQC
;
A
#
# COMPACT_ATOMS: atom_id res chain seq x y z
N LYS A 1 -4.36 -16.09 2.44
CA LYS A 1 -3.31 -15.69 3.41
C LYS A 1 -2.12 -14.97 2.74
N GLY A 2 -2.01 -15.04 1.40
CA GLY A 2 -0.84 -14.51 0.71
C GLY A 2 0.47 -15.08 1.25
N ALA A 3 1.47 -14.24 1.51
CA ALA A 3 2.79 -14.63 2.01
C ALA A 3 2.84 -14.84 3.55
N PHE A 4 1.80 -14.51 4.30
CA PHE A 4 1.78 -14.67 5.75
C PHE A 4 1.82 -16.15 6.18
N LYS A 5 2.47 -16.41 7.32
CA LYS A 5 2.34 -17.69 8.00
C LYS A 5 0.97 -17.81 8.68
N VAL A 6 0.32 -18.96 8.57
CA VAL A 6 -1.02 -19.18 9.14
C VAL A 6 -1.03 -18.97 10.66
N GLU A 7 0.06 -19.31 11.33
CA GLU A 7 0.22 -19.17 12.78
C GLU A 7 0.20 -17.72 13.28
N TYR A 8 0.40 -16.73 12.38
CA TYR A 8 0.36 -15.31 12.72
C TYR A 8 -1.00 -14.67 12.44
N LEU A 9 -1.92 -15.44 11.84
CA LEU A 9 -3.26 -14.95 11.53
C LEU A 9 -4.15 -15.06 12.77
N LEU A 10 -4.70 -13.96 13.21
CA LEU A 10 -5.58 -13.88 14.36
C LEU A 10 -7.04 -13.74 13.91
N LYS A 11 -7.96 -14.23 14.73
CA LYS A 11 -9.38 -13.95 14.52
C LYS A 11 -9.67 -12.50 14.91
N PRO A 12 -10.49 -11.78 14.14
CA PRO A 12 -10.96 -10.46 14.54
C PRO A 12 -11.65 -10.53 15.91
N SER A 13 -11.26 -9.63 16.85
CA SER A 13 -11.96 -9.44 18.11
C SER A 13 -11.88 -7.97 18.54
N LEU A 14 -12.91 -7.48 19.24
CA LEU A 14 -12.90 -6.12 19.76
C LEU A 14 -11.78 -5.90 20.77
N GLU A 15 -11.57 -6.84 21.67
CA GLU A 15 -10.53 -6.76 22.70
C GLU A 15 -9.14 -6.55 22.09
N LEU A 16 -8.78 -7.36 21.08
CA LEU A 16 -7.51 -7.23 20.38
C LEU A 16 -7.41 -5.89 19.64
N MET A 17 -8.49 -5.45 19.03
CA MET A 17 -8.52 -4.18 18.29
C MET A 17 -8.39 -2.99 19.23
N GLU A 18 -9.05 -3.01 20.38
CA GLU A 18 -8.93 -1.96 21.41
C GLU A 18 -7.49 -1.86 21.94
N GLU A 19 -6.83 -3.01 22.13
CA GLU A 19 -5.42 -3.05 22.52
C GLU A 19 -4.53 -2.39 21.44
N PHE A 20 -4.70 -2.75 20.18
CA PHE A 20 -3.94 -2.14 19.08
C PHE A 20 -4.18 -0.64 18.96
N LEU A 21 -5.42 -0.19 19.08
CA LEU A 21 -5.73 1.25 19.02
C LEU A 21 -5.16 2.00 20.23
N LYS A 22 -5.15 1.38 21.41
CA LYS A 22 -4.53 1.96 22.60
C LYS A 22 -3.01 2.10 22.43
N ILE A 23 -2.32 1.07 21.92
CA ILE A 23 -0.88 1.12 21.63
C ILE A 23 -0.60 2.15 20.54
N GLY A 24 -1.42 2.19 19.50
CA GLY A 24 -1.33 3.14 18.39
C GLY A 24 -1.57 4.60 18.77
N ASN A 25 -2.10 4.85 19.98
CA ASN A 25 -2.24 6.19 20.59
C ASN A 25 -2.80 7.27 19.64
N GLY A 26 -3.87 6.93 18.90
CA GLY A 26 -4.50 7.85 17.95
C GLY A 26 -3.86 7.94 16.56
N HIS A 27 -2.77 7.21 16.31
CA HIS A 27 -2.09 7.20 15.01
C HIS A 27 -2.53 6.08 14.06
N VAL A 28 -3.44 5.19 14.51
CA VAL A 28 -4.03 4.17 13.64
C VAL A 28 -5.18 4.80 12.86
N ILE A 29 -4.99 5.00 11.56
CA ILE A 29 -5.99 5.61 10.66
C ILE A 29 -6.61 4.61 9.69
N HIS A 30 -6.01 3.43 9.54
CA HIS A 30 -6.42 2.40 8.59
C HIS A 30 -6.17 1.00 9.15
N VAL A 31 -7.14 0.10 8.97
CA VAL A 31 -7.04 -1.32 9.34
C VAL A 31 -7.56 -2.19 8.21
N SER A 32 -6.79 -3.22 7.88
CA SER A 32 -7.13 -4.20 6.83
C SER A 32 -7.63 -5.50 7.45
N MET A 33 -8.71 -6.08 6.92
CA MET A 33 -9.19 -7.40 7.35
C MET A 33 -10.03 -8.12 6.30
N ALA A 34 -10.19 -9.43 6.50
CA ALA A 34 -11.04 -10.28 5.68
C ALA A 34 -12.48 -10.30 6.23
N PRO A 35 -13.49 -9.87 5.45
CA PRO A 35 -14.87 -9.72 5.94
C PRO A 35 -15.58 -11.05 6.23
N GLU A 36 -15.10 -12.17 5.69
CA GLU A 36 -15.69 -13.48 5.90
C GLU A 36 -15.35 -14.13 7.23
N LEU A 37 -14.41 -13.54 7.99
CA LEU A 37 -13.97 -14.10 9.27
C LEU A 37 -15.02 -13.86 10.37
N GLU A 38 -15.12 -14.82 11.27
CA GLU A 38 -15.93 -14.69 12.49
C GLU A 38 -15.42 -13.50 13.32
N GLY A 39 -16.33 -12.62 13.77
CA GLY A 39 -16.01 -11.39 14.50
C GLY A 39 -15.72 -10.18 13.62
N ALA A 40 -15.55 -10.35 12.30
CA ALA A 40 -15.22 -9.23 11.41
C ALA A 40 -16.31 -8.14 11.38
N GLU A 41 -17.60 -8.50 11.40
CA GLU A 41 -18.70 -7.52 11.39
C GLU A 41 -18.60 -6.54 12.56
N GLU A 42 -18.40 -7.06 13.75
CA GLU A 42 -18.36 -6.26 14.98
C GLU A 42 -17.14 -5.32 14.97
N VAL A 43 -15.98 -5.84 14.61
CA VAL A 43 -14.74 -5.06 14.53
C VAL A 43 -14.80 -4.00 13.43
N ILE A 44 -15.33 -4.32 12.24
CA ILE A 44 -15.49 -3.35 11.16
C ILE A 44 -16.39 -2.18 11.61
N LYS A 45 -17.56 -2.48 12.18
CA LYS A 45 -18.49 -1.45 12.67
C LYS A 45 -17.87 -0.59 13.78
N TYR A 46 -17.10 -1.20 14.67
CA TYR A 46 -16.37 -0.49 15.71
C TYR A 46 -15.31 0.47 15.14
N LEU A 47 -14.50 0.01 14.19
CA LEU A 47 -13.49 0.84 13.51
C LEU A 47 -14.12 2.03 12.77
N VAL A 48 -15.24 1.79 12.07
CA VAL A 48 -16.01 2.86 11.40
C VAL A 48 -16.53 3.87 12.41
N TYR A 49 -17.06 3.42 13.54
CA TYR A 49 -17.48 4.32 14.63
C TYR A 49 -16.32 5.16 15.18
N LYS A 50 -15.09 4.64 15.15
CA LYS A 50 -13.87 5.36 15.54
C LYS A 50 -13.28 6.24 14.42
N ASN A 51 -13.97 6.39 13.27
CA ASN A 51 -13.48 7.08 12.07
C ASN A 51 -12.16 6.50 11.51
N ILE A 52 -11.96 5.20 11.66
CA ILE A 52 -10.82 4.48 11.11
C ILE A 52 -11.24 3.85 9.78
N LEU A 53 -10.46 4.09 8.72
CA LEU A 53 -10.68 3.49 7.41
C LEU A 53 -10.51 1.96 7.50
N VAL A 54 -11.46 1.23 6.95
CA VAL A 54 -11.37 -0.24 6.87
C VAL A 54 -11.23 -0.69 5.43
N SER A 55 -10.21 -1.51 5.16
CA SER A 55 -10.05 -2.17 3.87
C SER A 55 -10.32 -3.66 3.94
N GLY A 56 -10.81 -4.20 2.83
CA GLY A 56 -10.90 -5.63 2.60
C GLY A 56 -9.59 -6.18 2.03
N ALA A 57 -8.95 -7.11 2.76
CA ALA A 57 -7.62 -7.62 2.45
C ALA A 57 -7.51 -9.12 2.69
N HIS A 58 -6.59 -9.79 1.95
CA HIS A 58 -6.24 -11.21 2.14
C HIS A 58 -7.47 -12.11 2.35
N THR A 59 -8.47 -11.95 1.48
CA THR A 59 -9.81 -12.49 1.67
C THR A 59 -10.18 -13.56 0.65
N ASN A 60 -10.81 -14.61 1.12
CA ASN A 60 -11.47 -15.62 0.26
C ASN A 60 -13.00 -15.44 0.25
N ALA A 61 -13.49 -14.26 0.60
CA ALA A 61 -14.91 -13.93 0.62
C ALA A 61 -15.56 -14.17 -0.74
N ASN A 62 -16.75 -14.77 -0.76
CA ASN A 62 -17.61 -14.77 -1.91
C ASN A 62 -18.29 -13.41 -2.09
N ILE A 63 -19.01 -13.22 -3.20
CA ILE A 63 -19.67 -11.94 -3.50
C ILE A 63 -20.64 -11.49 -2.39
N ALA A 64 -21.38 -12.41 -1.78
CA ALA A 64 -22.34 -12.09 -0.72
C ALA A 64 -21.64 -11.64 0.57
N GLN A 65 -20.55 -12.29 0.96
CA GLN A 65 -19.73 -11.92 2.11
C GLN A 65 -19.04 -10.57 1.87
N THR A 66 -18.53 -10.34 0.67
CA THR A 66 -17.90 -9.07 0.29
C THR A 66 -18.89 -7.92 0.39
N LYS A 67 -20.11 -8.06 -0.16
CA LYS A 67 -21.17 -7.05 -0.06
C LYS A 67 -21.52 -6.74 1.40
N LYS A 68 -21.64 -7.76 2.26
CA LYS A 68 -21.86 -7.56 3.69
C LYS A 68 -20.73 -6.74 4.31
N GLY A 69 -19.46 -7.08 4.03
CA GLY A 69 -18.31 -6.31 4.51
C GLY A 69 -18.37 -4.82 4.09
N ILE A 70 -18.78 -4.55 2.85
CA ILE A 70 -18.98 -3.19 2.36
C ILE A 70 -20.14 -2.50 3.09
N ASP A 71 -21.24 -3.21 3.35
CA ASP A 71 -22.39 -2.68 4.08
C ASP A 71 -22.04 -2.41 5.56
N TRP A 72 -21.15 -3.17 6.18
CA TRP A 72 -20.61 -2.91 7.51
C TRP A 72 -19.66 -1.71 7.56
N GLY A 73 -19.04 -1.33 6.43
CA GLY A 73 -18.22 -0.14 6.31
C GLY A 73 -16.85 -0.29 5.69
N ILE A 74 -16.54 -1.39 5.02
CA ILE A 74 -15.33 -1.46 4.16
C ILE A 74 -15.45 -0.41 3.05
N ARG A 75 -14.40 0.40 2.87
CA ARG A 75 -14.34 1.49 1.88
C ARG A 75 -13.10 1.45 1.01
N LEU A 76 -12.22 0.49 1.23
CA LEU A 76 -10.99 0.33 0.46
C LEU A 76 -10.75 -1.16 0.17
N SER A 77 -10.30 -1.49 -1.03
CA SER A 77 -9.77 -2.80 -1.41
C SER A 77 -8.25 -2.72 -1.35
N ASN A 78 -7.64 -3.45 -0.42
CA ASN A 78 -6.19 -3.45 -0.22
C ASN A 78 -5.50 -4.23 -1.34
N HIS A 79 -4.38 -3.70 -1.89
CA HIS A 79 -3.62 -4.26 -3.02
C HIS A 79 -4.50 -5.09 -3.98
N THR A 80 -5.53 -4.42 -4.53
CA THR A 80 -6.64 -5.00 -5.29
C THR A 80 -6.17 -6.04 -6.31
N GLY A 81 -6.77 -7.24 -6.25
CA GLY A 81 -6.42 -8.37 -7.08
C GLY A 81 -5.38 -9.33 -6.47
N ASN A 82 -4.63 -8.88 -5.45
CA ASN A 82 -3.63 -9.72 -4.76
C ASN A 82 -4.23 -10.34 -3.50
N ALA A 83 -3.99 -11.64 -3.29
CA ALA A 83 -4.52 -12.40 -2.16
C ALA A 83 -6.03 -12.23 -1.92
N GLN A 84 -6.79 -11.99 -2.97
CA GLN A 84 -8.24 -11.86 -2.98
C GLN A 84 -8.87 -12.96 -3.83
N ARG A 85 -10.09 -13.41 -3.47
CA ARG A 85 -10.84 -14.35 -4.31
C ARG A 85 -11.12 -13.72 -5.67
N SER A 86 -10.62 -14.39 -6.71
CA SER A 86 -10.66 -13.92 -8.10
C SER A 86 -12.07 -13.92 -8.69
N ILE A 87 -12.23 -13.18 -9.80
CA ILE A 87 -13.47 -13.15 -10.58
C ILE A 87 -13.66 -14.46 -11.33
N HIS A 88 -14.83 -15.07 -11.16
CA HIS A 88 -15.32 -16.16 -11.99
C HIS A 88 -16.73 -15.81 -12.48
N HIS A 89 -17.09 -16.18 -13.71
CA HIS A 89 -18.36 -15.77 -14.35
C HIS A 89 -19.64 -16.19 -13.59
N ARG A 90 -19.57 -17.14 -12.67
CA ARG A 90 -20.68 -17.56 -11.79
C ARG A 90 -20.50 -17.14 -10.34
N GLU A 91 -19.31 -16.69 -9.93
CA GLU A 91 -18.99 -16.25 -8.58
C GLU A 91 -17.92 -15.13 -8.67
N PRO A 92 -18.33 -13.86 -8.68
CA PRO A 92 -17.40 -12.73 -8.87
C PRO A 92 -16.33 -12.59 -7.78
N GLY A 93 -16.50 -13.25 -6.64
CA GLY A 93 -15.55 -13.21 -5.53
C GLY A 93 -15.41 -11.84 -4.89
N ALA A 94 -14.37 -11.71 -4.07
CA ALA A 94 -14.06 -10.47 -3.39
C ALA A 94 -13.64 -9.39 -4.40
N LEU A 95 -12.78 -9.73 -5.34
CA LEU A 95 -12.31 -8.81 -6.37
C LEU A 95 -13.47 -8.19 -7.14
N GLY A 96 -14.40 -9.02 -7.65
CA GLY A 96 -15.59 -8.53 -8.36
C GLY A 96 -16.47 -7.65 -7.49
N GLY A 97 -16.64 -8.00 -6.21
CA GLY A 97 -17.44 -7.23 -5.27
C GLY A 97 -16.89 -5.83 -5.03
N TYR A 98 -15.59 -5.70 -4.80
CA TYR A 98 -14.93 -4.40 -4.60
C TYR A 98 -14.92 -3.55 -5.87
N LEU A 99 -14.70 -4.17 -7.03
CA LEU A 99 -14.70 -3.44 -8.29
C LEU A 99 -16.07 -2.87 -8.66
N LEU A 100 -17.16 -3.59 -8.35
CA LEU A 100 -18.52 -3.21 -8.72
C LEU A 100 -19.13 -2.15 -7.78
N ASP A 101 -18.69 -2.06 -6.52
CA ASP A 101 -19.30 -1.17 -5.54
C ASP A 101 -18.63 0.22 -5.57
N GLU A 102 -19.41 1.25 -5.91
CA GLU A 102 -18.91 2.63 -6.03
C GLU A 102 -18.44 3.24 -4.70
N ARG A 103 -18.82 2.65 -3.56
CA ARG A 103 -18.39 3.11 -2.23
C ARG A 103 -16.94 2.73 -1.90
N VAL A 104 -16.35 1.81 -2.68
CA VAL A 104 -15.02 1.24 -2.38
C VAL A 104 -13.98 1.82 -3.32
N ASP A 105 -12.92 2.37 -2.77
CA ASP A 105 -11.70 2.72 -3.48
C ASP A 105 -10.78 1.48 -3.62
N CYS A 106 -9.81 1.52 -4.52
CA CYS A 106 -8.93 0.38 -4.78
C CYS A 106 -7.46 0.79 -4.71
N GLU A 107 -6.68 0.14 -3.88
CA GLU A 107 -5.22 0.21 -3.94
C GLU A 107 -4.72 -0.62 -5.12
N LEU A 108 -3.73 -0.10 -5.82
CA LEU A 108 -3.13 -0.76 -6.98
C LEU A 108 -1.60 -0.75 -6.87
N ILE A 109 -1.01 -1.94 -6.84
CA ILE A 109 0.43 -2.12 -7.02
C ILE A 109 0.70 -2.06 -8.54
N CYS A 110 1.41 -1.03 -8.98
CA CYS A 110 1.65 -0.82 -10.41
C CYS A 110 3.09 -1.14 -10.82
N ASP A 111 3.69 -2.15 -10.19
CA ASP A 111 5.00 -2.66 -10.59
C ASP A 111 4.95 -3.58 -11.83
N LEU A 112 3.74 -3.92 -12.30
CA LEU A 112 3.43 -4.77 -13.46
C LEU A 112 3.91 -6.23 -13.31
N TYR A 113 4.24 -6.60 -12.07
CA TYR A 113 4.59 -7.95 -11.68
C TYR A 113 3.51 -8.59 -10.80
N HIS A 114 3.02 -7.86 -9.79
CA HIS A 114 1.88 -8.28 -8.98
C HIS A 114 0.60 -8.39 -9.78
N ILE A 115 0.43 -7.52 -10.77
CA ILE A 115 -0.76 -7.45 -11.63
C ILE A 115 -0.33 -7.27 -13.08
N HIS A 116 -0.90 -8.07 -13.99
CA HIS A 116 -0.71 -7.92 -15.43
C HIS A 116 -1.13 -6.51 -15.88
N PRO A 117 -0.39 -5.84 -16.79
CA PRO A 117 -0.72 -4.49 -17.27
C PRO A 117 -2.18 -4.31 -17.72
N ASP A 118 -2.73 -5.26 -18.47
CA ASP A 118 -4.13 -5.18 -18.91
C ASP A 118 -5.13 -5.33 -17.76
N MET A 119 -4.78 -6.10 -16.72
CA MET A 119 -5.63 -6.20 -15.52
C MET A 119 -5.59 -4.90 -14.72
N ALA A 120 -4.43 -4.24 -14.62
CA ALA A 120 -4.33 -2.90 -14.03
C ALA A 120 -5.20 -1.90 -14.78
N LYS A 121 -5.13 -1.87 -16.12
CA LYS A 121 -6.01 -1.04 -16.96
C LYS A 121 -7.49 -1.35 -16.77
N LEU A 122 -7.86 -2.63 -16.66
CA LEU A 122 -9.24 -3.06 -16.42
C LEU A 122 -9.75 -2.54 -15.06
N ILE A 123 -8.96 -2.68 -14.01
CA ILE A 123 -9.28 -2.17 -12.66
C ILE A 123 -9.50 -0.65 -12.72
N ILE A 124 -8.56 0.11 -13.30
CA ILE A 124 -8.67 1.56 -13.42
C ILE A 124 -9.88 1.97 -14.27
N LYS A 125 -10.16 1.23 -15.37
CA LYS A 125 -11.31 1.50 -16.23
C LYS A 125 -12.66 1.31 -15.51
N ILE A 126 -12.76 0.30 -14.64
CA ILE A 126 -13.99 0.05 -13.86
C ILE A 126 -14.16 1.08 -12.76
N LYS A 127 -13.08 1.38 -12.03
CA LYS A 127 -13.13 2.26 -10.84
C LYS A 127 -12.98 3.75 -11.14
N SER A 128 -12.50 4.11 -12.32
CA SER A 128 -11.97 5.43 -12.69
C SER A 128 -10.70 5.80 -11.90
N VAL A 129 -9.95 6.77 -12.43
CA VAL A 129 -8.74 7.32 -11.78
C VAL A 129 -9.04 7.95 -10.43
N ASP A 130 -10.27 8.41 -10.19
CA ASP A 130 -10.71 9.04 -8.93
C ASP A 130 -10.79 8.08 -7.75
N ARG A 131 -10.81 6.79 -8.03
CA ARG A 131 -11.01 5.71 -7.05
C ARG A 131 -9.82 4.76 -6.92
N ILE A 132 -8.69 5.10 -7.52
CA ILE A 132 -7.46 4.31 -7.43
C ILE A 132 -6.46 5.02 -6.53
N CYS A 133 -5.85 4.27 -5.62
CA CYS A 133 -4.68 4.68 -4.87
C CYS A 133 -3.48 3.86 -5.31
N LEU A 134 -2.47 4.51 -5.88
CA LEU A 134 -1.20 3.86 -6.17
C LEU A 134 -0.52 3.51 -4.86
N ILE A 135 -0.05 2.27 -4.75
CA ILE A 135 0.78 1.78 -3.63
C ILE A 135 1.98 1.01 -4.16
N SER A 136 3.02 0.90 -3.36
CA SER A 136 4.20 0.07 -3.65
C SER A 136 4.08 -1.35 -3.12
N ASP A 137 3.47 -1.53 -1.95
CA ASP A 137 3.52 -2.77 -1.17
C ASP A 137 4.96 -3.22 -0.91
N SER A 138 5.84 -2.24 -0.64
CA SER A 138 7.27 -2.44 -0.45
C SER A 138 7.58 -3.23 0.82
N ILE A 139 8.55 -4.14 0.69
CA ILE A 139 9.10 -4.93 1.80
C ILE A 139 10.50 -4.45 2.20
N GLU A 140 11.07 -5.02 3.25
CA GLU A 140 12.40 -4.69 3.75
C GLU A 140 13.51 -4.87 2.72
N ALA A 141 13.27 -5.65 1.67
CA ALA A 141 14.20 -5.88 0.57
C ALA A 141 14.16 -4.80 -0.53
N THR A 142 13.32 -3.76 -0.37
CA THR A 142 13.23 -2.67 -1.36
C THR A 142 14.53 -1.88 -1.43
N GLY A 143 15.07 -1.74 -2.64
CA GLY A 143 16.28 -0.99 -2.91
C GLY A 143 17.59 -1.70 -2.52
N ILE A 144 17.54 -2.97 -2.11
CA ILE A 144 18.74 -3.75 -1.80
C ILE A 144 19.07 -4.76 -2.92
N LYS A 145 20.29 -5.34 -2.86
CA LYS A 145 20.82 -6.23 -3.89
C LYS A 145 20.03 -7.54 -3.98
N PRO A 146 20.06 -8.24 -5.12
CA PRO A 146 19.58 -9.63 -5.21
C PRO A 146 20.16 -10.51 -4.13
N GLY A 147 19.36 -11.46 -3.61
CA GLY A 147 19.79 -12.35 -2.54
C GLY A 147 18.64 -12.93 -1.72
N GLU A 148 18.99 -13.59 -0.63
CA GLU A 148 18.03 -14.18 0.30
C GLU A 148 17.81 -13.26 1.49
N TYR A 149 16.55 -13.02 1.81
CA TYR A 149 16.13 -12.10 2.89
C TYR A 149 15.06 -12.73 3.78
N ASN A 150 15.08 -12.37 5.05
CA ASN A 150 14.04 -12.80 5.97
C ASN A 150 12.79 -11.91 5.81
N PHE A 151 11.71 -12.49 5.33
CA PHE A 151 10.41 -11.85 5.22
C PHE A 151 9.43 -12.52 6.18
N LEU A 152 9.05 -11.84 7.25
CA LEU A 152 8.09 -12.34 8.26
C LEU A 152 8.42 -13.78 8.77
N GLY A 153 9.71 -14.04 9.04
CA GLY A 153 10.17 -15.34 9.48
C GLY A 153 10.19 -16.44 8.41
N ARG A 154 10.06 -16.07 7.11
CA ARG A 154 10.24 -16.92 5.94
C ARG A 154 11.40 -16.40 5.11
N MET A 155 12.15 -17.29 4.47
CA MET A 155 13.17 -16.88 3.52
C MET A 155 12.50 -16.47 2.22
N ALA A 156 12.74 -15.23 1.77
CA ALA A 156 12.35 -14.74 0.45
C ALA A 156 13.60 -14.57 -0.40
N LEU A 157 13.52 -14.95 -1.68
CA LEU A 157 14.55 -14.72 -2.67
C LEU A 157 14.19 -13.50 -3.50
N VAL A 158 15.10 -12.53 -3.55
CA VAL A 158 15.07 -11.42 -4.52
C VAL A 158 15.98 -11.81 -5.68
N ASP A 159 15.41 -11.95 -6.88
CA ASP A 159 16.14 -12.30 -8.10
C ASP A 159 16.89 -11.10 -8.70
N GLU A 160 17.63 -11.34 -9.80
CA GLU A 160 18.43 -10.32 -10.49
C GLU A 160 17.59 -9.18 -11.07
N ASP A 161 16.31 -9.42 -11.36
CA ASP A 161 15.36 -8.40 -11.81
C ASP A 161 14.74 -7.64 -10.64
N GLY A 162 15.07 -8.05 -9.41
CA GLY A 162 14.59 -7.47 -8.18
C GLY A 162 13.17 -7.93 -7.79
N TRP A 163 12.70 -9.11 -8.22
CA TRP A 163 11.40 -9.64 -7.84
C TRP A 163 11.52 -10.57 -6.63
N SER A 164 10.67 -10.32 -5.63
CA SER A 164 10.67 -11.07 -4.37
C SER A 164 9.69 -12.24 -4.39
N LYS A 165 10.18 -13.44 -4.10
CA LYS A 165 9.38 -14.68 -4.03
C LYS A 165 9.75 -15.52 -2.83
N LEU A 166 8.76 -16.19 -2.27
CA LEU A 166 8.96 -17.29 -1.34
C LEU A 166 9.30 -18.58 -2.09
N PRO A 167 9.86 -19.62 -1.42
CA PRO A 167 10.20 -20.89 -2.06
C PRO A 167 9.04 -21.60 -2.76
N ASP A 168 7.80 -21.34 -2.35
CA ASP A 168 6.59 -21.88 -2.94
C ASP A 168 6.10 -21.06 -4.16
N GLY A 169 6.85 -20.05 -4.59
CA GLY A 169 6.53 -19.18 -5.71
C GLY A 169 5.58 -18.03 -5.37
N THR A 170 5.10 -17.93 -4.12
CA THR A 170 4.26 -16.81 -3.67
C THR A 170 5.08 -15.52 -3.71
N ILE A 171 4.54 -14.45 -4.32
CA ILE A 171 5.14 -13.12 -4.28
C ILE A 171 5.12 -12.63 -2.82
N ALA A 172 6.26 -12.08 -2.36
CA ALA A 172 6.44 -11.65 -0.97
C ALA A 172 6.34 -10.13 -0.80
N GLY A 173 5.64 -9.46 -1.70
CA GLY A 173 5.53 -8.01 -1.78
C GLY A 173 6.55 -7.42 -2.75
N SER A 174 6.52 -6.10 -2.94
CA SER A 174 7.33 -5.42 -3.94
C SER A 174 8.70 -4.99 -3.40
N THR A 175 9.70 -5.06 -4.25
CA THR A 175 11.01 -4.44 -4.03
C THR A 175 11.15 -3.12 -4.78
N LYS A 176 10.10 -2.71 -5.48
CA LYS A 176 10.08 -1.45 -6.24
C LYS A 176 9.49 -0.33 -5.38
N ASP A 177 10.00 0.86 -5.56
CA ASP A 177 9.53 2.06 -4.88
C ASP A 177 8.29 2.67 -5.55
N MET A 178 7.74 3.72 -4.94
CA MET A 178 6.56 4.41 -5.45
C MET A 178 6.77 5.07 -6.81
N ILE A 179 7.97 5.62 -7.07
CA ILE A 179 8.24 6.29 -8.35
C ILE A 179 8.28 5.28 -9.51
N TYR A 180 8.67 4.04 -9.26
CA TYR A 180 8.63 2.96 -10.25
C TYR A 180 7.18 2.68 -10.70
N GLY A 181 6.27 2.54 -9.75
CA GLY A 181 4.84 2.34 -10.05
C GLY A 181 4.22 3.55 -10.74
N PHE A 182 4.59 4.76 -10.30
CA PHE A 182 4.15 6.02 -10.92
C PHE A 182 4.61 6.13 -12.38
N ARG A 183 5.89 5.85 -12.64
CA ARG A 183 6.44 5.79 -14.01
C ARG A 183 5.67 4.81 -14.90
N ASN A 184 5.34 3.62 -14.37
CA ASN A 184 4.60 2.60 -15.12
C ASN A 184 3.18 3.06 -15.46
N LEU A 185 2.49 3.80 -14.61
CA LEU A 185 1.19 4.41 -14.96
C LEU A 185 1.31 5.28 -16.22
N VAL A 186 2.36 6.11 -16.29
CA VAL A 186 2.53 7.05 -17.41
C VAL A 186 3.12 6.37 -18.65
N LYS A 187 4.25 5.67 -18.52
CA LYS A 187 5.03 5.16 -19.67
C LYS A 187 4.46 3.85 -20.21
N GLU A 188 4.01 2.93 -19.34
CA GLU A 188 3.60 1.57 -19.76
C GLU A 188 2.07 1.46 -19.92
N LEU A 189 1.32 2.13 -19.05
CA LEU A 189 -0.14 2.08 -19.10
C LEU A 189 -0.76 3.26 -19.89
N ASN A 190 0.03 4.29 -20.24
CA ASN A 190 -0.35 5.46 -21.03
C ASN A 190 -1.43 6.35 -20.37
N PHE A 191 -1.39 6.48 -19.02
CA PHE A 191 -2.19 7.48 -18.32
C PHE A 191 -1.50 8.86 -18.41
N SER A 192 -2.28 9.94 -18.32
CA SER A 192 -1.73 11.29 -18.22
C SER A 192 -0.95 11.47 -16.91
N MET A 193 -0.05 12.46 -16.88
CA MET A 193 0.66 12.84 -15.65
C MET A 193 -0.33 13.25 -14.56
N GLU A 194 -1.38 13.98 -14.92
CA GLU A 194 -2.44 14.43 -14.01
C GLU A 194 -3.19 13.25 -13.39
N ASP A 195 -3.55 12.25 -14.20
CA ASP A 195 -4.20 11.04 -13.72
C ASP A 195 -3.29 10.25 -12.77
N ALA A 196 -2.01 10.12 -13.11
CA ALA A 196 -1.03 9.45 -12.27
C ALA A 196 -0.82 10.18 -10.93
N ILE A 197 -0.72 11.51 -10.93
CA ILE A 197 -0.64 12.35 -9.72
C ILE A 197 -1.91 12.17 -8.86
N LYS A 198 -3.08 12.14 -9.48
CA LYS A 198 -4.34 11.93 -8.78
C LYS A 198 -4.36 10.60 -8.03
N MET A 199 -3.94 9.52 -8.69
CA MET A 199 -3.84 8.20 -8.09
C MET A 199 -2.74 8.09 -7.02
N ALA A 200 -1.63 8.80 -7.16
CA ALA A 200 -0.49 8.71 -6.25
C ALA A 200 -0.53 9.68 -5.06
N CYS A 201 -1.22 10.82 -5.19
CA CYS A 201 -1.18 11.90 -4.21
C CYS A 201 -2.57 12.29 -3.69
N VAL A 202 -3.51 12.64 -4.58
CA VAL A 202 -4.80 13.22 -4.20
C VAL A 202 -5.71 12.19 -3.53
N ASN A 203 -5.88 11.03 -4.15
CA ASN A 203 -6.76 9.98 -3.62
C ASN A 203 -6.27 9.41 -2.29
N PRO A 204 -4.96 9.05 -2.11
CA PRO A 204 -4.48 8.61 -0.80
C PRO A 204 -4.58 9.70 0.26
N ALA A 205 -4.34 10.98 -0.05
CA ALA A 205 -4.52 12.09 0.89
C ALA A 205 -5.99 12.23 1.33
N ARG A 206 -6.95 12.08 0.40
CA ARG A 206 -8.39 12.06 0.70
C ARG A 206 -8.76 10.91 1.63
N LEU A 207 -8.30 9.70 1.34
CA LEU A 207 -8.62 8.51 2.15
C LEU A 207 -7.97 8.57 3.54
N SER A 208 -6.82 9.22 3.66
CA SER A 208 -6.12 9.42 4.93
C SER A 208 -6.63 10.64 5.72
N ASN A 209 -7.65 11.34 5.22
CA ASN A 209 -8.20 12.58 5.82
C ASN A 209 -7.17 13.69 6.00
N VAL A 210 -6.20 13.81 5.08
CA VAL A 210 -5.14 14.84 5.10
C VAL A 210 -5.17 15.72 3.84
N LEU A 211 -6.22 15.63 3.03
CA LEU A 211 -6.29 16.40 1.79
C LEU A 211 -6.28 17.92 2.00
N ASP A 212 -6.72 18.39 3.16
CA ASP A 212 -6.69 19.81 3.51
C ASP A 212 -5.25 20.35 3.67
N SER A 213 -4.30 19.48 4.01
CA SER A 213 -2.89 19.86 4.23
C SER A 213 -1.92 19.26 3.22
N LYS A 214 -2.27 18.17 2.52
CA LYS A 214 -1.38 17.43 1.62
C LYS A 214 -2.08 17.04 0.32
N GLY A 215 -1.34 16.43 -0.61
CA GLY A 215 -1.87 15.80 -1.82
C GLY A 215 -1.99 16.70 -3.04
N THR A 216 -1.98 18.02 -2.88
CA THR A 216 -1.98 19.03 -3.96
C THR A 216 -1.02 20.17 -3.65
N ILE A 217 -0.58 20.90 -4.67
CA ILE A 217 0.25 22.10 -4.52
C ILE A 217 -0.68 23.31 -4.48
N GLU A 218 -1.00 23.74 -3.26
CA GLU A 218 -1.88 24.87 -3.01
C GLU A 218 -1.35 25.72 -1.86
N VAL A 219 -1.75 27.00 -1.83
CA VAL A 219 -1.40 27.92 -0.73
C VAL A 219 -1.97 27.37 0.60
N ASN A 220 -1.16 27.43 1.66
CA ASN A 220 -1.46 26.93 3.01
C ASN A 220 -1.43 25.40 3.18
N LYS A 221 -1.00 24.65 2.18
CA LYS A 221 -0.68 23.22 2.36
C LYS A 221 0.80 23.02 2.67
N ASP A 222 1.11 21.87 3.26
CA ASP A 222 2.48 21.46 3.51
C ASP A 222 3.25 21.36 2.19
N ALA A 223 4.47 21.90 2.17
CA ALA A 223 5.33 21.81 1.01
C ALA A 223 6.07 20.46 0.98
N ASP A 224 5.31 19.37 0.90
CA ASP A 224 5.79 18.01 0.65
C ASP A 224 5.87 17.82 -0.86
N LEU A 225 7.06 18.00 -1.43
CA LEU A 225 7.25 18.09 -2.87
C LEU A 225 8.30 17.09 -3.34
N VAL A 226 8.05 16.47 -4.48
CA VAL A 226 9.04 15.66 -5.18
C VAL A 226 9.28 16.27 -6.56
N VAL A 227 10.54 16.54 -6.90
CA VAL A 227 10.97 16.99 -8.22
C VAL A 227 11.55 15.79 -8.96
N ILE A 228 11.02 15.52 -10.13
CA ILE A 228 11.46 14.42 -11.01
C ILE A 228 11.94 14.96 -12.36
N ASP A 229 12.85 14.24 -13.00
CA ASP A 229 13.24 14.51 -14.39
C ASP A 229 12.31 13.80 -15.40
N ASP A 230 12.53 13.99 -16.68
CA ASP A 230 11.74 13.37 -17.77
C ASP A 230 11.86 11.84 -17.81
N GLU A 231 12.91 11.31 -17.16
CA GLU A 231 13.15 9.86 -17.01
C GLU A 231 12.54 9.29 -15.72
N PHE A 232 11.82 10.12 -14.95
CA PHE A 232 11.22 9.78 -13.66
C PHE A 232 12.25 9.50 -12.55
N ASN A 233 13.47 10.00 -12.66
CA ASN A 233 14.38 9.99 -11.53
C ASN A 233 13.99 11.08 -10.53
N VAL A 234 14.00 10.73 -9.24
CA VAL A 234 13.79 11.72 -8.18
C VAL A 234 15.06 12.59 -8.08
N MET A 235 14.90 13.88 -8.33
CA MET A 235 15.98 14.87 -8.23
C MET A 235 16.04 15.50 -6.85
N TYR A 236 14.88 15.88 -6.32
CA TYR A 236 14.75 16.48 -4.98
C TYR A 236 13.51 16.01 -4.29
N THR A 237 13.58 15.86 -2.96
CA THR A 237 12.41 15.66 -2.10
C THR A 237 12.42 16.69 -0.99
N PHE A 238 11.29 17.36 -0.82
CA PHE A 238 11.05 18.31 0.26
C PHE A 238 9.97 17.76 1.19
N VAL A 239 10.16 17.91 2.49
CA VAL A 239 9.17 17.61 3.53
C VAL A 239 8.96 18.87 4.35
N GLU A 240 7.74 19.36 4.43
CA GLU A 240 7.40 20.63 5.10
C GLU A 240 8.30 21.79 4.65
N GLY A 241 8.61 21.83 3.34
CA GLY A 241 9.47 22.86 2.73
C GLY A 241 10.98 22.69 2.98
N LYS A 242 11.41 21.66 3.69
CA LYS A 242 12.82 21.36 3.91
C LYS A 242 13.32 20.35 2.87
N LEU A 243 14.49 20.63 2.29
CA LEU A 243 15.14 19.69 1.38
C LEU A 243 15.66 18.49 2.18
N GLU A 244 15.04 17.32 1.99
CA GLU A 244 15.38 16.07 2.68
C GLU A 244 16.16 15.10 1.77
N TYR A 245 16.04 15.23 0.44
CA TYR A 245 16.80 14.45 -0.52
C TYR A 245 17.21 15.30 -1.71
N SER A 246 18.45 15.11 -2.18
CA SER A 246 18.96 15.64 -3.44
C SER A 246 19.81 14.58 -4.13
N LYS A 247 19.57 14.35 -5.43
CA LYS A 247 20.37 13.43 -6.26
C LYS A 247 21.84 13.83 -6.32
N ASP A 248 22.13 15.11 -6.19
CA ASP A 248 23.50 15.63 -6.25
C ASP A 248 24.29 15.44 -4.94
N PHE A 249 23.59 15.09 -3.84
CA PHE A 249 24.22 14.75 -2.58
C PHE A 249 24.50 13.25 -2.51
N ASN A 250 25.77 12.90 -2.34
CA ASN A 250 26.16 11.54 -2.01
C ASN A 250 25.74 11.27 -0.55
N TYR A 251 24.57 10.69 -0.34
CA TYR A 251 24.13 10.26 0.99
C TYR A 251 24.98 9.08 1.43
N ASP A 252 25.91 9.32 2.33
CA ASP A 252 26.57 8.26 3.07
C ASP A 252 25.62 7.76 4.18
N TYR A 253 24.80 6.79 3.85
CA TYR A 253 23.86 6.19 4.80
C TYR A 253 24.52 5.56 6.03
N CYS A 254 25.85 5.40 5.98
CA CYS A 254 26.64 4.92 7.11
C CYS A 254 27.17 6.06 7.99
N ASN A 255 27.02 7.34 7.58
CA ASN A 255 27.44 8.49 8.34
C ASN A 255 26.28 9.18 9.07
N PRO A 256 26.11 8.97 10.40
CA PRO A 256 24.96 9.50 11.14
C PRO A 256 24.91 11.04 11.21
N LYS A 257 25.95 11.77 10.75
CA LYS A 257 25.98 13.23 10.72
C LYS A 257 25.29 13.83 9.48
N ILE A 258 25.03 13.03 8.46
CA ILE A 258 24.46 13.46 7.17
C ILE A 258 23.01 13.02 7.02
N ILE A 259 22.52 12.14 7.90
CA ILE A 259 21.15 11.66 7.86
C ILE A 259 20.27 12.68 8.58
N PRO A 260 19.45 13.46 7.87
CA PRO A 260 18.48 14.31 8.54
C PRO A 260 17.43 13.41 9.22
N VAL A 261 17.36 13.54 10.50
CA VAL A 261 16.26 13.25 11.42
C VAL A 261 15.42 12.01 11.11
N ARG A 262 15.57 10.99 11.96
CA ARG A 262 14.84 9.73 12.05
C ARG A 262 15.22 8.70 10.99
N THR A 263 16.40 8.20 11.16
CA THR A 263 16.76 6.92 10.54
C THR A 263 15.85 5.82 11.08
N MET A 264 15.58 4.81 10.26
CA MET A 264 14.93 3.58 10.70
C MET A 264 15.60 2.95 11.93
N LYS A 265 16.85 3.35 12.26
CA LYS A 265 17.61 2.98 13.44
C LYS A 265 16.98 3.50 14.74
N GLU A 266 16.47 4.75 14.74
CA GLU A 266 15.77 5.30 15.90
C GLU A 266 14.35 4.73 16.08
N ALA A 267 13.72 4.31 14.97
CA ALA A 267 12.40 3.69 15.00
C ALA A 267 12.43 2.19 15.32
N ARG A 268 13.57 1.51 15.11
CA ARG A 268 13.66 0.04 15.19
C ARG A 268 14.66 -0.47 16.21
N GLY A 269 15.30 0.36 17.06
CA GLY A 269 16.30 -0.08 18.03
C GLY A 269 17.26 -1.14 17.47
N ASP A 270 18.51 -0.83 17.29
CA ASP A 270 19.64 -1.75 17.04
C ASP A 270 19.62 -2.73 15.84
N TYR A 271 18.73 -2.56 14.84
CA TYR A 271 18.66 -3.48 13.69
C TYR A 271 19.56 -3.14 12.51
N ILE A 272 20.48 -2.19 12.64
CA ILE A 272 21.58 -2.00 11.69
C ILE A 272 22.87 -2.40 12.37
N GLY A 273 23.05 -3.70 12.53
CA GLY A 273 24.33 -4.31 12.75
C GLY A 273 25.06 -4.42 11.42
N GLN A 274 26.18 -3.77 11.33
CA GLN A 274 27.24 -3.94 10.32
C GLN A 274 26.95 -3.39 8.92
N CYS A 275 27.30 -2.14 8.71
CA CYS A 275 27.99 -1.76 7.46
C CYS A 275 29.36 -2.39 7.40
#